data_550753d13b113b4acad11505363ca7bc
#
_entry.id   550753d13b113b4acad11505363ca7bc
#
_cell.length_a   1.000
_cell.length_b   1.000
_cell.length_c   1.000
_cell.angle_alpha   90.00
_cell.angle_beta   90.00
_cell.angle_gamma   90.00
#
_symmetry.space_group_name_H-M   'P 1'
#
loop_
_entity.id
_entity.type
_entity.pdbx_description
1 polymer ?
#
loop_
_entity_poly.entity_id
_entity_poly.type
_entity_poly.pdbx_seq_one_letter_code
_entity_poly.pdbx_strand_id
1 'polypeptide(L)'
;MVGVSSDREVGCDIEKIVDAPLEVADRFFHLKEAEYIRSAEDKNRAFFTLWTLKESYMKMTGRGMNLPLDSFEVVPTTDGFMLGESSERPCFFKTMEFDDYIFSVSNETDFAITQNDFLDIDIMSASEPAYLQD
;
A
#
# COMPACT_ATOMS: atom_id res chain seq x y z
N MET A 1 1.93 -10.95 14.68
CA MET A 1 1.62 -9.59 14.39
C MET A 1 2.85 -8.77 14.00
N VAL A 2 2.68 -7.93 13.05
CA VAL A 2 3.78 -7.14 12.52
C VAL A 2 4.11 -6.01 13.45
N GLY A 3 5.37 -5.85 13.81
CA GLY A 3 5.97 -4.85 14.67
C GLY A 3 5.23 -3.53 14.84
N VAL A 4 4.06 -3.60 15.35
CA VAL A 4 3.15 -2.47 15.38
C VAL A 4 3.32 -1.68 16.65
N SER A 5 3.32 -0.37 16.53
CA SER A 5 3.33 0.50 17.70
C SER A 5 1.99 0.38 18.41
N SER A 6 2.03 0.22 19.72
CA SER A 6 0.80 0.08 20.51
C SER A 6 0.02 1.38 20.64
N ASP A 7 0.67 2.51 20.44
CA ASP A 7 0.04 3.81 20.71
C ASP A 7 -0.41 4.55 19.47
N ARG A 8 -0.21 3.98 18.29
CA ARG A 8 -0.47 4.69 17.04
C ARG A 8 -1.16 3.81 16.05
N GLU A 9 -1.95 4.46 15.21
CA GLU A 9 -2.58 3.76 14.11
C GLU A 9 -1.53 3.42 13.08
N VAL A 10 -1.47 2.17 12.68
CA VAL A 10 -0.55 1.68 11.67
C VAL A 10 -1.27 0.63 10.82
N GLY A 11 -0.96 0.61 9.55
CA GLY A 11 -1.48 -0.40 8.65
C GLY A 11 -0.36 -0.93 7.78
N CYS A 12 -0.47 -2.17 7.36
CA CYS A 12 0.49 -2.74 6.44
C CYS A 12 -0.20 -3.71 5.50
N ASP A 13 0.43 -3.92 4.35
CA ASP A 13 -0.05 -4.85 3.35
C ASP A 13 1.13 -5.43 2.61
N ILE A 14 1.03 -6.69 2.22
CA ILE A 14 2.04 -7.35 1.40
C ILE A 14 1.34 -8.10 0.28
N GLU A 15 1.87 -7.96 -0.94
CA GLU A 15 1.28 -8.58 -2.11
C GLU A 15 2.36 -9.12 -3.01
N LYS A 16 2.08 -10.24 -3.66
CA LYS A 16 2.97 -10.77 -4.68
C LYS A 16 2.72 -10.04 -5.99
N ILE A 17 3.81 -9.68 -6.68
CA ILE A 17 3.72 -9.05 -8.00
C ILE A 17 3.40 -10.15 -9.01
N VAL A 18 2.22 -10.08 -9.60
CA VAL A 18 1.76 -11.00 -10.63
C VAL A 18 1.16 -10.16 -11.76
N ASP A 19 0.46 -10.79 -12.68
CA ASP A 19 -0.28 -10.03 -13.70
C ASP A 19 -1.35 -9.21 -13.00
N ALA A 20 -1.24 -7.89 -13.09
CA ALA A 20 -2.12 -7.00 -12.36
C ALA A 20 -3.47 -6.86 -13.09
N PRO A 21 -4.57 -6.85 -12.32
CA PRO A 21 -5.88 -6.56 -12.90
C PRO A 21 -6.03 -5.05 -13.12
N LEU A 22 -5.43 -4.55 -14.18
CA LEU A 22 -5.34 -3.10 -14.44
C LEU A 22 -6.69 -2.43 -14.52
N GLU A 23 -7.72 -3.15 -14.91
CA GLU A 23 -9.09 -2.63 -14.95
C GLU A 23 -9.59 -2.27 -13.55
N VAL A 24 -9.06 -2.89 -12.51
CA VAL A 24 -9.42 -2.52 -11.13
C VAL A 24 -8.96 -1.10 -10.84
N ALA A 25 -7.75 -0.75 -11.29
CA ALA A 25 -7.23 0.60 -11.10
C ALA A 25 -8.08 1.62 -11.87
N ASP A 26 -8.48 1.27 -13.10
CA ASP A 26 -9.30 2.17 -13.91
C ASP A 26 -10.66 2.43 -13.27
N ARG A 27 -11.21 1.46 -12.57
CA ARG A 27 -12.57 1.56 -12.01
C ARG A 27 -12.60 2.12 -10.60
N PHE A 28 -11.60 1.81 -9.79
CA PHE A 28 -11.69 2.05 -8.33
C PHE A 28 -10.60 2.97 -7.79
N PHE A 29 -9.49 3.16 -8.50
CA PHE A 29 -8.44 4.04 -8.03
C PHE A 29 -8.73 5.49 -8.43
N HIS A 30 -8.03 6.42 -7.80
CA HIS A 30 -8.06 7.81 -8.21
C HIS A 30 -7.53 7.92 -9.65
N LEU A 31 -8.07 8.85 -10.43
CA LEU A 31 -7.69 9.00 -11.84
C LEU A 31 -6.18 9.15 -12.03
N LYS A 32 -5.55 9.95 -11.20
CA LYS A 32 -4.09 10.18 -11.30
C LYS A 32 -3.29 8.94 -10.99
N GLU A 33 -3.79 8.09 -10.09
CA GLU A 33 -3.15 6.82 -9.79
C GLU A 33 -3.23 5.86 -10.98
N ALA A 34 -4.38 5.81 -11.62
CA ALA A 34 -4.56 4.98 -12.81
C ALA A 34 -3.64 5.45 -13.94
N GLU A 35 -3.49 6.75 -14.11
CA GLU A 35 -2.58 7.31 -15.10
C GLU A 35 -1.13 6.96 -14.81
N TYR A 36 -0.73 7.02 -13.55
CA TYR A 36 0.62 6.65 -13.11
C TYR A 36 0.92 5.20 -13.50
N ILE A 37 -0.02 4.31 -13.25
CA ILE A 37 0.14 2.89 -13.60
C ILE A 37 0.26 2.70 -15.09
N ARG A 38 -0.62 3.35 -15.87
CA ARG A 38 -0.61 3.20 -17.34
C ARG A 38 0.67 3.71 -17.97
N SER A 39 1.28 4.74 -17.41
CA SER A 39 2.51 5.33 -17.94
C SER A 39 3.77 4.65 -17.43
N ALA A 40 3.68 3.72 -16.50
CA ALA A 40 4.84 3.04 -15.94
C ALA A 40 5.42 2.02 -16.91
N GLU A 41 6.74 1.85 -16.88
CA GLU A 41 7.39 0.80 -17.65
C GLU A 41 6.95 -0.57 -17.19
N ASP A 42 6.95 -0.77 -15.86
CA ASP A 42 6.49 -2.02 -15.25
C ASP A 42 5.14 -1.77 -14.61
N LYS A 43 4.08 -2.02 -15.37
CA LYS A 43 2.71 -1.73 -14.93
C LYS A 43 2.27 -2.62 -13.78
N ASN A 44 2.72 -3.88 -13.77
CA ASN A 44 2.37 -4.79 -12.68
C ASN A 44 2.96 -4.30 -11.37
N ARG A 45 4.23 -3.94 -11.38
CA ARG A 45 4.89 -3.40 -10.21
C ARG A 45 4.22 -2.11 -9.74
N ALA A 46 3.91 -1.21 -10.66
CA ALA A 46 3.26 0.06 -10.32
C ALA A 46 1.89 -0.18 -9.69
N PHE A 47 1.12 -1.11 -10.25
CA PHE A 47 -0.18 -1.44 -9.69
C PHE A 47 -0.06 -1.94 -8.25
N PHE A 48 0.79 -2.93 -8.02
CA PHE A 48 0.90 -3.51 -6.68
C PHE A 48 1.57 -2.57 -5.68
N THR A 49 2.42 -1.67 -6.15
CA THR A 49 2.95 -0.62 -5.27
C THR A 49 1.81 0.25 -4.76
N LEU A 50 0.97 0.76 -5.66
CA LEU A 50 -0.16 1.58 -5.24
C LEU A 50 -1.20 0.79 -4.46
N TRP A 51 -1.48 -0.44 -4.88
CA TRP A 51 -2.43 -1.29 -4.19
C TRP A 51 -2.05 -1.49 -2.73
N THR A 52 -0.78 -1.88 -2.47
CA THR A 52 -0.34 -2.11 -1.10
C THR A 52 -0.33 -0.83 -0.28
N LEU A 53 0.03 0.30 -0.88
CA LEU A 53 0.01 1.58 -0.20
C LEU A 53 -1.42 1.96 0.19
N LYS A 54 -2.36 1.81 -0.73
CA LYS A 54 -3.76 2.14 -0.46
C LYS A 54 -4.36 1.20 0.58
N GLU A 55 -4.08 -0.10 0.47
CA GLU A 55 -4.56 -1.07 1.44
C GLU A 55 -3.97 -0.81 2.83
N SER A 56 -2.69 -0.48 2.90
CA SER A 56 -2.06 -0.18 4.17
C SER A 56 -2.71 1.04 4.83
N TYR A 57 -3.05 2.05 4.05
CA TYR A 57 -3.74 3.23 4.58
C TYR A 57 -5.14 2.88 5.09
N MET A 58 -5.88 2.09 4.33
CA MET A 58 -7.21 1.66 4.74
C MET A 58 -7.17 0.90 6.06
N LYS A 59 -6.17 0.04 6.21
CA LYS A 59 -5.98 -0.71 7.47
C LYS A 59 -5.57 0.21 8.61
N MET A 60 -4.72 1.20 8.32
CA MET A 60 -4.32 2.17 9.32
C MET A 60 -5.53 2.94 9.88
N THR A 61 -6.43 3.35 9.00
CA THR A 61 -7.62 4.10 9.42
C THR A 61 -8.63 3.25 10.18
N GLY A 62 -8.52 1.93 10.09
CA GLY A 62 -9.49 1.02 10.69
C GLY A 62 -10.83 0.96 9.96
N ARG A 63 -10.97 1.68 8.85
CA ARG A 63 -12.23 1.74 8.11
C ARG A 63 -12.35 0.61 7.08
N GLY A 64 -11.22 0.06 6.67
CA GLY A 64 -11.22 -1.05 5.72
C GLY A 64 -12.01 -0.73 4.47
N MET A 65 -12.88 -1.66 4.07
CA MET A 65 -13.68 -1.52 2.86
C MET A 65 -14.70 -0.37 2.92
N ASN A 66 -14.91 0.21 4.09
CA ASN A 66 -15.81 1.35 4.22
C ASN A 66 -15.17 2.66 3.73
N LEU A 67 -13.89 2.62 3.41
CA LEU A 67 -13.19 3.77 2.84
C LEU A 67 -13.04 3.52 1.33
N PRO A 68 -13.76 4.26 0.47
CA PRO A 68 -13.64 4.04 -0.97
C PRO A 68 -12.20 4.26 -1.45
N LEU A 69 -11.75 3.41 -2.36
CA LEU A 69 -10.39 3.49 -2.89
C LEU A 69 -10.11 4.81 -3.59
N ASP A 70 -11.12 5.43 -4.19
CA ASP A 70 -10.95 6.70 -4.89
C ASP A 70 -11.17 7.93 -4.01
N SER A 71 -11.40 7.74 -2.71
CA SER A 71 -11.63 8.85 -1.80
C SER A 71 -10.34 9.48 -1.29
N PHE A 72 -9.21 8.88 -1.57
CA PHE A 72 -7.90 9.41 -1.20
C PHE A 72 -6.90 9.09 -2.29
N GLU A 73 -5.86 9.88 -2.39
CA GLU A 73 -4.86 9.74 -3.45
C GLU A 73 -3.48 9.50 -2.84
N VAL A 74 -2.75 8.54 -3.41
CA VAL A 74 -1.34 8.31 -3.12
C VAL A 74 -0.53 8.97 -4.22
N VAL A 75 0.36 9.88 -3.85
CA VAL A 75 1.08 10.73 -4.80
C VAL A 75 2.57 10.36 -4.78
N PRO A 76 3.17 10.04 -5.93
CA PRO A 76 4.61 9.77 -5.97
C PRO A 76 5.42 11.03 -5.69
N THR A 77 6.51 10.85 -4.95
CA THR A 77 7.47 11.91 -4.66
C THR A 77 8.85 11.48 -5.16
N THR A 78 9.85 12.33 -4.98
CA THR A 78 11.21 12.01 -5.43
C THR A 78 11.81 10.83 -4.68
N ASP A 79 11.38 10.59 -3.46
CA ASP A 79 11.95 9.53 -2.62
C ASP A 79 10.91 8.57 -2.05
N GLY A 80 9.71 8.57 -2.60
CA GLY A 80 8.68 7.66 -2.13
C GLY A 80 7.29 8.08 -2.52
N PHE A 81 6.37 8.04 -1.56
CA PHE A 81 4.97 8.39 -1.78
C PHE A 81 4.45 9.21 -0.61
N MET A 82 3.45 10.03 -0.89
CA MET A 82 2.77 10.80 0.13
C MET A 82 1.27 10.75 -0.10
N LEU A 83 0.51 11.11 0.92
CA LEU A 83 -0.93 11.19 0.82
C LEU A 83 -1.33 12.54 0.25
N GLY A 84 -2.33 12.54 -0.62
CA GLY A 84 -2.83 13.77 -1.21
C GLY A 84 -3.56 14.64 -0.21
N GLU A 85 -3.84 15.87 -0.61
CA GLU A 85 -4.38 16.89 0.29
C GLU A 85 -5.79 16.62 0.80
N SER A 86 -6.53 15.79 0.11
CA SER A 86 -7.91 15.51 0.49
C SER A 86 -8.05 14.56 1.67
N SER A 87 -6.94 14.06 2.18
CA SER A 87 -6.98 13.07 3.27
C SER A 87 -7.31 13.72 4.61
N GLU A 88 -7.98 12.97 5.45
CA GLU A 88 -8.41 13.43 6.77
C GLU A 88 -7.33 13.26 7.84
N ARG A 89 -6.36 12.39 7.61
CA ARG A 89 -5.38 12.01 8.62
C ARG A 89 -3.99 12.06 8.04
N PRO A 90 -2.99 12.51 8.82
CA PRO A 90 -1.61 12.46 8.36
C PRO A 90 -1.18 11.01 8.16
N CYS A 91 -0.32 10.80 7.19
CA CYS A 91 0.17 9.45 6.91
C CYS A 91 1.56 9.52 6.30
N PHE A 92 2.44 8.67 6.82
CA PHE A 92 3.77 8.46 6.27
C PHE A 92 3.81 7.06 5.69
N PHE A 93 4.24 6.95 4.45
CA PHE A 93 4.31 5.68 3.73
C PHE A 93 5.74 5.19 3.62
N LYS A 94 5.91 3.88 3.75
CA LYS A 94 7.17 3.21 3.40
C LYS A 94 6.83 1.97 2.59
N THR A 95 7.66 1.68 1.62
CA THR A 95 7.48 0.50 0.79
C THR A 95 8.82 -0.20 0.56
N MET A 96 8.80 -1.51 0.53
CA MET A 96 9.97 -2.34 0.29
C MET A 96 9.61 -3.48 -0.65
N GLU A 97 10.60 -3.96 -1.38
CA GLU A 97 10.43 -5.14 -2.22
C GLU A 97 11.35 -6.24 -1.73
N PHE A 98 10.85 -7.46 -1.78
CA PHE A 98 11.61 -8.64 -1.42
C PHE A 98 11.16 -9.78 -2.33
N ASP A 99 12.08 -10.31 -3.14
CA ASP A 99 11.75 -11.27 -4.20
C ASP A 99 10.66 -10.68 -5.09
N ASP A 100 9.52 -11.37 -5.20
CA ASP A 100 8.41 -10.91 -6.02
C ASP A 100 7.31 -10.25 -5.20
N TYR A 101 7.61 -9.83 -3.98
CA TYR A 101 6.63 -9.24 -3.07
C TYR A 101 6.89 -7.76 -2.89
N ILE A 102 5.81 -7.00 -2.74
CA ILE A 102 5.86 -5.61 -2.31
C ILE A 102 5.18 -5.51 -0.96
N PHE A 103 5.84 -4.84 -0.02
CA PHE A 103 5.35 -4.62 1.31
C PHE A 103 5.25 -3.12 1.55
N SER A 104 4.11 -2.66 2.03
CA SER A 104 3.89 -1.25 2.33
C SER A 104 3.36 -1.07 3.74
N VAL A 105 3.78 0.03 4.37
CA VAL A 105 3.35 0.40 5.71
C VAL A 105 2.88 1.84 5.70
N SER A 106 1.77 2.08 6.38
CA SER A 106 1.24 3.41 6.63
C SER A 106 1.24 3.66 8.13
N ASN A 107 1.71 4.83 8.54
CA ASN A 107 1.75 5.20 9.95
C ASN A 107 1.46 6.68 10.07
N GLU A 108 0.83 7.07 11.17
CA GLU A 108 0.53 8.48 11.41
C GLU A 108 1.77 9.31 11.72
N THR A 109 2.85 8.68 12.12
CA THR A 109 4.11 9.36 12.37
C THR A 109 5.22 8.74 11.54
N ASP A 110 6.25 9.52 11.26
CA ASP A 110 7.38 9.03 10.48
C ASP A 110 8.08 7.88 11.20
N PHE A 111 8.62 6.95 10.44
CA PHE A 111 9.19 5.72 10.96
C PHE A 111 10.20 5.15 9.97
N ALA A 112 10.92 4.12 10.42
CA ALA A 112 11.85 3.38 9.56
C ALA A 112 11.47 1.90 9.56
N ILE A 113 11.68 1.24 8.43
CA ILE A 113 11.50 -0.21 8.29
C ILE A 113 12.87 -0.83 8.17
N THR A 114 13.14 -1.87 8.96
CA THR A 114 14.39 -2.61 8.87
C THR A 114 14.17 -3.89 8.07
N GLN A 115 15.27 -4.49 7.66
CA GLN A 115 15.22 -5.78 6.96
C GLN A 115 14.59 -6.85 7.85
N ASN A 116 14.86 -6.81 9.15
CA ASN A 116 14.28 -7.78 10.08
C ASN A 116 12.77 -7.63 10.18
N ASP A 117 12.27 -6.40 10.23
CA ASP A 117 10.83 -6.16 10.26
C ASP A 117 10.16 -6.75 9.03
N PHE A 118 10.77 -6.57 7.89
CA PHE A 118 10.23 -7.07 6.63
C PHE A 118 10.22 -8.60 6.61
N LEU A 119 11.28 -9.22 7.06
CA LEU A 119 11.36 -10.69 7.09
C LEU A 119 10.32 -11.30 8.03
N ASP A 120 10.11 -10.68 9.19
CA ASP A 120 9.09 -11.14 10.11
C ASP A 120 7.70 -11.07 9.49
N ILE A 121 7.41 -9.99 8.78
CA ILE A 121 6.14 -9.82 8.11
C ILE A 121 5.95 -10.87 7.02
N ASP A 122 7.00 -11.15 6.25
CA ASP A 122 6.95 -12.14 5.18
C ASP A 122 6.59 -13.51 5.74
N ILE A 123 7.22 -13.91 6.84
CA ILE A 123 6.94 -15.19 7.47
C ILE A 123 5.49 -15.25 7.96
N MET A 124 5.01 -14.18 8.57
CA MET A 124 3.68 -14.16 9.15
C MET A 124 2.58 -14.03 8.09
N SER A 125 2.91 -13.49 6.95
CA SER A 125 1.95 -13.22 5.89
C SER A 125 2.04 -14.22 4.75
N ALA A 126 2.47 -15.43 5.02
CA ALA A 126 2.62 -16.49 4.02
C ALA A 126 1.28 -17.02 3.54
N SER A 127 0.32 -16.14 3.30
CA SER A 127 -1.02 -16.48 2.84
C SER A 127 -1.26 -15.83 1.49
N GLU A 128 -2.42 -16.11 0.93
CA GLU A 128 -2.79 -15.52 -0.35
C GLU A 128 -2.88 -14.00 -0.26
N PRO A 129 -2.58 -13.30 -1.37
CA PRO A 129 -2.78 -11.85 -1.42
C PRO A 129 -4.21 -11.47 -1.06
N ALA A 130 -4.35 -10.31 -0.42
CA ALA A 130 -5.64 -9.86 0.10
C ALA A 130 -6.71 -9.75 -1.00
N TYR A 131 -6.32 -9.33 -2.20
CA TYR A 131 -7.30 -9.15 -3.28
C TYR A 131 -7.84 -10.48 -3.84
N LEU A 132 -7.25 -11.61 -3.45
CA LEU A 132 -7.72 -12.93 -3.83
C LEU A 132 -8.60 -13.57 -2.76
N GLN A 133 -8.79 -12.91 -1.65
CA GLN A 133 -9.52 -13.45 -0.50
C GLN A 133 -10.95 -12.92 -0.42
N ASP A 134 -11.67 -13.04 -1.40
CA ASP A 134 -13.05 -12.53 -1.39
C ASP A 134 -14.01 -13.34 -0.56
#